data_209da74d47281347f7b0dcfb34f61d55
#
_entry.id   209da74d47281347f7b0dcfb34f61d55
#
_cell.length_a   1.000
_cell.length_b   1.000
_cell.length_c   1.000
_cell.angle_alpha   90.00
_cell.angle_beta   90.00
_cell.angle_gamma   90.00
#
_symmetry.space_group_name_H-M   'P 1'
#
loop_
_entity.id
_entity.type
_entity.pdbx_description
1 polymer ?
#
loop_
_entity_poly.entity_id
_entity_poly.type
_entity_poly.pdbx_seq_one_letter_code
_entity_poly.pdbx_strand_id
1 'polypeptide(L)'
;MKSFRHFAVRDSVVFLITLLSWQNLGDSSISHGVAGVLAGLCAFLFHEWGHLIGAYISKAVVHPAPSIFSPLLFDLDSQENNRAQFLYVSATGFIATSLFLFVFSFFLPLGLFAGKLAMYIGLGLAALTVFIEFPIAWFVYRGSKIPRVEIFR
;
A
#
# COMPACT_ATOMS: atom_id res chain seq x y z
N MET A 1 18.65 -5.82 -2.31
CA MET A 1 17.85 -5.52 -3.53
C MET A 1 17.40 -6.76 -4.32
N LYS A 2 18.14 -7.87 -4.38
CA LYS A 2 17.67 -9.08 -5.12
C LYS A 2 16.35 -9.66 -4.56
N SER A 3 16.07 -9.52 -3.28
CA SER A 3 14.91 -10.16 -2.64
C SER A 3 13.55 -9.47 -2.91
N PHE A 4 13.50 -8.17 -3.28
CA PHE A 4 12.25 -7.48 -3.63
C PHE A 4 11.79 -7.68 -5.08
N ARG A 5 12.62 -8.31 -5.93
CA ARG A 5 12.29 -8.57 -7.34
C ARG A 5 11.03 -9.40 -7.52
N HIS A 6 10.82 -10.39 -6.65
CA HIS A 6 9.63 -11.24 -6.72
C HIS A 6 8.34 -10.47 -6.44
N PHE A 7 8.38 -9.55 -5.47
CA PHE A 7 7.24 -8.67 -5.19
C PHE A 7 6.99 -7.70 -6.34
N ALA A 8 8.03 -7.12 -6.94
CA ALA A 8 7.87 -6.26 -8.11
C ALA A 8 7.22 -6.99 -9.28
N VAL A 9 7.62 -8.23 -9.55
CA VAL A 9 6.99 -9.06 -10.60
C VAL A 9 5.54 -9.36 -10.25
N ARG A 10 5.25 -9.83 -9.03
CA ARG A 10 3.88 -10.10 -8.53
C ARG A 10 2.99 -8.89 -8.75
N ASP A 11 3.42 -7.73 -8.27
CA ASP A 11 2.61 -6.51 -8.27
C ASP A 11 2.44 -5.96 -9.68
N SER A 12 3.47 -6.06 -10.54
CA SER A 12 3.35 -5.73 -11.96
C SER A 12 2.30 -6.60 -12.66
N VAL A 13 2.23 -7.89 -12.33
CA VAL A 13 1.20 -8.79 -12.86
C VAL A 13 -0.18 -8.37 -12.38
N VAL A 14 -0.34 -8.01 -11.10
CA VAL A 14 -1.61 -7.50 -10.56
C VAL A 14 -2.04 -6.21 -11.27
N PHE A 15 -1.12 -5.26 -11.45
CA PHE A 15 -1.40 -4.04 -12.22
C PHE A 15 -1.82 -4.33 -13.67
N LEU A 16 -1.14 -5.25 -14.34
CA LEU A 16 -1.49 -5.64 -15.72
C LEU A 16 -2.89 -6.27 -15.78
N ILE A 17 -3.19 -7.22 -14.88
CA ILE A 17 -4.52 -7.83 -14.80
C ILE A 17 -5.58 -6.77 -14.51
N THR A 18 -5.31 -5.81 -13.64
CA THR A 18 -6.21 -4.70 -13.35
C THR A 18 -6.49 -3.89 -14.61
N LEU A 19 -5.47 -3.49 -15.35
CA LEU A 19 -5.63 -2.74 -16.61
C LEU A 19 -6.44 -3.52 -17.64
N LEU A 20 -6.15 -4.80 -17.81
CA LEU A 20 -6.90 -5.67 -18.74
C LEU A 20 -8.37 -5.81 -18.30
N SER A 21 -8.64 -5.93 -17.01
CA SER A 21 -10.01 -6.00 -16.47
C SER A 21 -10.79 -4.70 -16.72
N TRP A 22 -10.13 -3.55 -16.64
CA TRP A 22 -10.75 -2.25 -16.94
C TRP A 22 -10.97 -2.04 -18.45
N GLN A 23 -10.06 -2.48 -19.30
CA GLN A 23 -10.21 -2.40 -20.75
C GLN A 23 -11.31 -3.30 -21.30
N ASN A 24 -11.57 -4.42 -20.61
CA ASN A 24 -12.58 -5.41 -20.98
C ASN A 24 -13.81 -5.37 -20.04
N LEU A 25 -14.12 -4.17 -19.52
CA LEU A 25 -15.26 -3.99 -18.62
C LEU A 25 -16.57 -4.23 -19.40
N GLY A 26 -17.20 -5.37 -19.14
CA GLY A 26 -18.50 -5.71 -19.72
C GLY A 26 -19.65 -5.13 -18.92
N ASP A 27 -20.89 -5.40 -19.35
CA ASP A 27 -22.12 -4.91 -18.69
C ASP A 27 -22.46 -5.67 -17.38
N SER A 28 -21.74 -6.73 -17.06
CA SER A 28 -22.05 -7.55 -15.87
C SER A 28 -21.56 -6.90 -14.57
N SER A 29 -22.37 -7.00 -13.51
CA SER A 29 -21.98 -6.53 -12.18
C SER A 29 -20.74 -7.26 -11.65
N ILE A 30 -20.48 -8.49 -12.09
CA ILE A 30 -19.32 -9.27 -11.70
C ILE A 30 -18.05 -8.66 -12.29
N SER A 31 -18.04 -8.30 -13.59
CA SER A 31 -16.89 -7.66 -14.23
C SER A 31 -16.54 -6.33 -13.56
N HIS A 32 -17.55 -5.52 -13.24
CA HIS A 32 -17.38 -4.28 -12.48
C HIS A 32 -16.83 -4.53 -11.07
N GLY A 33 -17.35 -5.57 -10.38
CA GLY A 33 -16.87 -5.96 -9.05
C GLY A 33 -15.39 -6.36 -9.07
N VAL A 34 -15.01 -7.22 -10.00
CA VAL A 34 -13.61 -7.68 -10.16
C VAL A 34 -12.68 -6.50 -10.47
N ALA A 35 -13.03 -5.65 -11.45
CA ALA A 35 -12.21 -4.50 -11.81
C ALA A 35 -12.05 -3.50 -10.64
N GLY A 36 -13.13 -3.24 -9.89
CA GLY A 36 -13.12 -2.35 -8.75
C GLY A 36 -12.24 -2.88 -7.60
N VAL A 37 -12.36 -4.17 -7.27
CA VAL A 37 -11.54 -4.82 -6.23
C VAL A 37 -10.06 -4.82 -6.63
N LEU A 38 -9.74 -5.17 -7.87
CA LEU A 38 -8.36 -5.17 -8.36
C LEU A 38 -7.73 -3.76 -8.32
N ALA A 39 -8.50 -2.72 -8.68
CA ALA A 39 -8.02 -1.35 -8.57
C ALA A 39 -7.80 -0.94 -7.11
N GLY A 40 -8.68 -1.33 -6.20
CA GLY A 40 -8.49 -1.13 -4.75
C GLY A 40 -7.25 -1.86 -4.22
N LEU A 41 -7.00 -3.09 -4.69
CA LEU A 41 -5.77 -3.83 -4.37
C LEU A 41 -4.52 -3.08 -4.87
N CYS A 42 -4.56 -2.49 -6.07
CA CYS A 42 -3.47 -1.67 -6.56
C CYS A 42 -3.19 -0.46 -5.66
N ALA A 43 -4.23 0.14 -5.05
CA ALA A 43 -4.05 1.22 -4.07
C ALA A 43 -3.24 0.75 -2.86
N PHE A 44 -3.56 -0.43 -2.33
CA PHE A 44 -2.84 -1.04 -1.22
C PHE A 44 -1.37 -1.35 -1.59
N LEU A 45 -1.14 -1.97 -2.74
CA LEU A 45 0.22 -2.27 -3.21
C LEU A 45 1.03 -1.00 -3.39
N PHE A 46 0.43 0.06 -3.92
CA PHE A 46 1.10 1.34 -4.10
C PHE A 46 1.48 1.98 -2.75
N HIS A 47 0.62 1.87 -1.75
CA HIS A 47 0.91 2.28 -0.37
C HIS A 47 2.11 1.53 0.21
N GLU A 48 2.17 0.20 0.08
CA GLU A 48 3.29 -0.63 0.53
C GLU A 48 4.62 -0.25 -0.15
N TRP A 49 4.57 -0.02 -1.47
CA TRP A 49 5.74 0.50 -2.20
C TRP A 49 6.15 1.89 -1.72
N GLY A 50 5.21 2.72 -1.29
CA GLY A 50 5.48 4.00 -0.65
C GLY A 50 6.36 3.83 0.59
N HIS A 51 5.99 2.91 1.49
CA HIS A 51 6.80 2.57 2.65
C HIS A 51 8.21 2.09 2.28
N LEU A 52 8.33 1.23 1.27
CA LEU A 52 9.63 0.72 0.82
C LEU A 52 10.52 1.83 0.23
N ILE A 53 9.94 2.78 -0.50
CA ILE A 53 10.66 3.98 -0.98
C ILE A 53 11.19 4.79 0.20
N GLY A 54 10.37 4.99 1.24
CA GLY A 54 10.80 5.67 2.47
C GLY A 54 11.94 4.95 3.18
N ALA A 55 11.86 3.62 3.25
CA ALA A 55 12.92 2.80 3.81
C ALA A 55 14.24 2.96 3.02
N TYR A 56 14.16 2.98 1.69
CA TYR A 56 15.31 3.19 0.83
C TYR A 56 15.94 4.58 1.02
N ILE A 57 15.12 5.64 1.02
CA ILE A 57 15.56 7.04 1.19
C ILE A 57 16.21 7.24 2.55
N SER A 58 15.61 6.71 3.62
CA SER A 58 16.10 6.84 4.99
C SER A 58 17.23 5.85 5.34
N LYS A 59 17.57 4.96 4.42
CA LYS A 59 18.51 3.84 4.65
C LYS A 59 18.09 2.97 5.84
N ALA A 60 16.80 2.75 5.99
CA ALA A 60 16.26 1.89 7.03
C ALA A 60 16.58 0.43 6.74
N VAL A 61 16.82 -0.35 7.79
CA VAL A 61 17.01 -1.79 7.71
C VAL A 61 15.64 -2.45 7.63
N VAL A 62 15.39 -3.14 6.53
CA VAL A 62 14.14 -3.84 6.26
C VAL A 62 14.41 -5.27 5.81
N HIS A 63 13.57 -6.20 6.26
CA HIS A 63 13.64 -7.60 5.88
C HIS A 63 12.43 -7.91 4.97
N PRO A 64 12.66 -8.46 3.76
CA PRO A 64 11.58 -8.84 2.88
C PRO A 64 10.63 -9.83 3.56
N ALA A 65 9.34 -9.71 3.32
CA ALA A 65 8.38 -10.66 3.84
C ALA A 65 8.72 -12.10 3.38
N PRO A 66 8.50 -13.11 4.24
CA PRO A 66 8.95 -14.48 3.99
C PRO A 66 8.20 -15.17 2.84
N SER A 67 7.03 -14.68 2.51
CA SER A 67 6.17 -15.27 1.46
C SER A 67 5.82 -14.24 0.41
N ILE A 68 5.87 -14.63 -0.87
CA ILE A 68 5.38 -13.80 -1.99
C ILE A 68 3.88 -13.49 -1.88
N PHE A 69 3.12 -14.31 -1.15
CA PHE A 69 1.70 -14.08 -0.89
C PHE A 69 1.44 -13.17 0.31
N SER A 70 2.50 -12.72 0.99
CA SER A 70 2.34 -11.74 2.06
C SER A 70 1.72 -10.45 1.51
N PRO A 71 0.71 -9.88 2.19
CA PRO A 71 0.18 -8.57 1.84
C PRO A 71 1.24 -7.48 2.01
N LEU A 72 2.08 -7.59 3.05
CA LEU A 72 3.16 -6.66 3.32
C LEU A 72 4.39 -7.03 2.48
N LEU A 73 5.14 -6.02 2.04
CA LEU A 73 6.38 -6.23 1.28
C LEU A 73 7.56 -6.58 2.19
N PHE A 74 7.57 -6.06 3.41
CA PHE A 74 8.71 -6.20 4.32
C PHE A 74 8.31 -5.98 5.78
N ASP A 75 9.20 -6.39 6.68
CA ASP A 75 9.22 -6.01 8.09
C ASP A 75 10.29 -4.95 8.33
N LEU A 76 9.96 -3.92 9.10
CA LEU A 76 10.91 -2.92 9.56
C LEU A 76 11.58 -3.41 10.84
N ASP A 77 12.89 -3.56 10.83
CA ASP A 77 13.62 -3.94 12.05
C ASP A 77 13.62 -2.81 13.07
N SER A 78 12.80 -2.96 14.12
CA SER A 78 12.66 -1.95 15.16
C SER A 78 13.88 -1.82 16.07
N GLN A 79 14.85 -2.76 16.02
CA GLN A 79 16.06 -2.72 16.84
C GLN A 79 17.20 -2.01 16.09
N GLU A 80 17.27 -2.20 14.77
CA GLU A 80 18.32 -1.61 13.93
C GLU A 80 17.95 -0.23 13.39
N ASN A 81 16.67 0.14 13.45
CA ASN A 81 16.21 1.43 12.95
C ASN A 81 15.98 2.46 14.06
N ASN A 82 16.29 3.70 13.72
CA ASN A 82 16.01 4.84 14.60
C ASN A 82 14.64 5.49 14.28
N ARG A 83 14.22 6.39 15.17
CA ARG A 83 12.94 7.11 15.07
C ARG A 83 12.78 7.85 13.75
N ALA A 84 13.82 8.52 13.26
CA ALA A 84 13.74 9.28 12.02
C ALA A 84 13.48 8.36 10.84
N GLN A 85 14.16 7.22 10.75
CA GLN A 85 13.94 6.22 9.71
C GLN A 85 12.51 5.69 9.72
N PHE A 86 11.98 5.34 10.90
CA PHE A 86 10.58 4.91 11.03
C PHE A 86 9.60 5.98 10.53
N LEU A 87 9.80 7.25 10.91
CA LEU A 87 8.93 8.35 10.50
C LEU A 87 9.01 8.61 8.99
N TYR A 88 10.19 8.48 8.37
CA TYR A 88 10.32 8.55 6.91
C TYR A 88 9.53 7.44 6.21
N VAL A 89 9.67 6.21 6.70
CA VAL A 89 8.91 5.07 6.16
C VAL A 89 7.41 5.33 6.27
N SER A 90 6.92 5.74 7.44
CA SER A 90 5.50 6.05 7.64
C SER A 90 5.02 7.19 6.74
N ALA A 91 5.77 8.30 6.69
CA ALA A 91 5.39 9.49 5.90
C ALA A 91 5.25 9.17 4.41
N THR A 92 6.12 8.35 3.84
CA THR A 92 6.06 7.98 2.43
C THR A 92 4.90 7.06 2.10
N GLY A 93 4.46 6.18 3.02
CA GLY A 93 3.21 5.43 2.89
C GLY A 93 1.99 6.37 2.87
N PHE A 94 1.94 7.38 3.77
CA PHE A 94 0.87 8.39 3.79
C PHE A 94 0.82 9.20 2.49
N ILE A 95 1.98 9.63 1.99
CA ILE A 95 2.09 10.35 0.71
C ILE A 95 1.59 9.47 -0.43
N ALA A 96 1.98 8.19 -0.47
CA ALA A 96 1.56 7.26 -1.51
C ALA A 96 0.03 7.07 -1.50
N THR A 97 -0.59 6.86 -0.33
CA THR A 97 -2.05 6.77 -0.20
C THR A 97 -2.74 8.04 -0.69
N SER A 98 -2.25 9.21 -0.26
CA SER A 98 -2.83 10.49 -0.65
C SER A 98 -2.74 10.73 -2.16
N LEU A 99 -1.58 10.42 -2.75
CA LEU A 99 -1.36 10.53 -4.19
C LEU A 99 -2.28 9.58 -4.97
N PHE A 100 -2.44 8.35 -4.49
CA PHE A 100 -3.29 7.37 -5.15
C PHE A 100 -4.76 7.79 -5.12
N LEU A 101 -5.26 8.27 -3.98
CA LEU A 101 -6.62 8.81 -3.86
C LEU A 101 -6.83 10.04 -4.75
N PHE A 102 -5.83 10.92 -4.83
CA PHE A 102 -5.85 12.06 -5.74
C PHE A 102 -6.02 11.59 -7.19
N VAL A 103 -5.19 10.65 -7.65
CA VAL A 103 -5.30 10.06 -9.00
C VAL A 103 -6.67 9.41 -9.19
N PHE A 104 -7.16 8.63 -8.23
CA PHE A 104 -8.48 8.00 -8.31
C PHE A 104 -9.61 9.03 -8.47
N SER A 105 -9.55 10.16 -7.75
CA SER A 105 -10.59 11.19 -7.82
C SER A 105 -10.73 11.82 -9.21
N PHE A 106 -9.65 11.85 -10.00
CA PHE A 106 -9.65 12.43 -11.34
C PHE A 106 -9.88 11.42 -12.48
N PHE A 107 -9.42 10.19 -12.29
CA PHE A 107 -9.36 9.23 -13.41
C PHE A 107 -10.38 8.09 -13.28
N LEU A 108 -10.93 7.82 -12.08
CA LEU A 108 -11.94 6.78 -11.97
C LEU A 108 -13.31 7.28 -12.46
N PRO A 109 -13.99 6.51 -13.32
CA PRO A 109 -15.35 6.82 -13.75
C PRO A 109 -16.32 6.50 -12.61
N LEU A 110 -16.52 7.43 -11.68
CA LEU A 110 -17.40 7.27 -10.51
C LEU A 110 -18.88 7.06 -10.86
N GLY A 111 -19.28 7.22 -12.11
CA GLY A 111 -20.58 6.80 -12.61
C GLY A 111 -20.75 5.27 -12.66
N LEU A 112 -19.66 4.53 -12.77
CA LEU A 112 -19.64 3.08 -12.84
C LEU A 112 -19.48 2.44 -11.46
N PHE A 113 -20.08 1.24 -11.28
CA PHE A 113 -19.94 0.49 -10.03
C PHE A 113 -18.46 0.15 -9.72
N ALA A 114 -17.67 -0.24 -10.72
CA ALA A 114 -16.24 -0.49 -10.57
C ALA A 114 -15.49 0.71 -10.00
N GLY A 115 -15.75 1.93 -10.52
CA GLY A 115 -15.11 3.15 -10.05
C GLY A 115 -15.48 3.49 -8.61
N LYS A 116 -16.76 3.38 -8.25
CA LYS A 116 -17.22 3.57 -6.88
C LYS A 116 -16.56 2.58 -5.92
N LEU A 117 -16.53 1.29 -6.29
CA LEU A 117 -15.96 0.25 -5.45
C LEU A 117 -14.46 0.47 -5.24
N ALA A 118 -13.70 0.77 -6.29
CA ALA A 118 -12.29 1.11 -6.19
C ALA A 118 -12.05 2.31 -5.26
N MET A 119 -12.85 3.36 -5.39
CA MET A 119 -12.77 4.55 -4.53
C MET A 119 -13.08 4.20 -3.07
N TYR A 120 -14.12 3.42 -2.80
CA TYR A 120 -14.45 3.03 -1.42
C TYR A 120 -13.35 2.19 -0.77
N ILE A 121 -12.72 1.27 -1.52
CA ILE A 121 -11.58 0.49 -1.01
C ILE A 121 -10.39 1.43 -0.73
N GLY A 122 -10.08 2.35 -1.62
CA GLY A 122 -9.03 3.35 -1.42
C GLY A 122 -9.28 4.26 -0.22
N LEU A 123 -10.52 4.72 -0.02
CA LEU A 123 -10.92 5.49 1.17
C LEU A 123 -10.84 4.64 2.45
N GLY A 124 -11.21 3.36 2.38
CA GLY A 124 -11.03 2.43 3.49
C GLY A 124 -9.56 2.28 3.89
N LEU A 125 -8.66 2.16 2.91
CA LEU A 125 -7.21 2.15 3.16
C LEU A 125 -6.74 3.45 3.81
N ALA A 126 -7.18 4.60 3.30
CA ALA A 126 -6.85 5.89 3.91
C ALA A 126 -7.37 6.01 5.35
N ALA A 127 -8.57 5.48 5.63
CA ALA A 127 -9.10 5.43 6.98
C ALA A 127 -8.21 4.57 7.90
N LEU A 128 -7.78 3.38 7.45
CA LEU A 128 -6.83 2.55 8.21
C LEU A 128 -5.52 3.29 8.47
N THR A 129 -4.98 3.96 7.46
CA THR A 129 -3.77 4.78 7.59
C THR A 129 -3.94 5.90 8.62
N VAL A 130 -5.08 6.61 8.60
CA VAL A 130 -5.36 7.71 9.55
C VAL A 130 -5.62 7.20 10.97
N PHE A 131 -6.36 6.10 11.12
CA PHE A 131 -6.79 5.64 12.45
C PHE A 131 -5.84 4.64 13.11
N ILE A 132 -4.97 3.99 12.35
CA ILE A 132 -4.02 3.01 12.88
C ILE A 132 -2.58 3.49 12.74
N GLU A 133 -2.13 3.78 11.53
CA GLU A 133 -0.71 4.08 11.29
C GLU A 133 -0.31 5.48 11.76
N PHE A 134 -1.17 6.50 11.53
CA PHE A 134 -0.85 7.85 11.95
C PHE A 134 -0.72 7.97 13.48
N PRO A 135 -1.60 7.42 14.34
CA PRO A 135 -1.39 7.40 15.77
C PRO A 135 -0.08 6.72 16.19
N ILE A 136 0.27 5.60 15.56
CA ILE A 136 1.54 4.91 15.84
C ILE A 136 2.72 5.83 15.49
N ALA A 137 2.73 6.42 14.31
CA ALA A 137 3.77 7.36 13.89
C ALA A 137 3.83 8.59 14.82
N TRP A 138 2.68 9.12 15.24
CA TRP A 138 2.59 10.22 16.19
C TRP A 138 3.18 9.87 17.56
N PHE A 139 2.89 8.70 18.10
CA PHE A 139 3.48 8.26 19.39
C PHE A 139 4.98 8.07 19.27
N VAL A 140 5.49 7.50 18.19
CA VAL A 140 6.93 7.40 17.93
C VAL A 140 7.55 8.80 17.80
N TYR A 141 6.91 9.72 17.10
CA TYR A 141 7.35 11.12 17.02
C TYR A 141 7.44 11.75 18.42
N ARG A 142 6.47 11.50 19.29
CA ARG A 142 6.41 12.01 20.67
C ARG A 142 7.40 11.33 21.63
N GLY A 143 8.12 10.33 21.19
CA GLY A 143 9.16 9.69 21.98
C GLY A 143 8.94 8.24 22.39
N SER A 144 7.84 7.64 21.97
CA SER A 144 7.60 6.21 22.17
C SER A 144 8.61 5.36 21.40
N LYS A 145 8.81 4.13 21.87
CA LYS A 145 9.61 3.14 21.15
C LYS A 145 8.93 2.78 19.81
N ILE A 146 9.73 2.45 18.80
CA ILE A 146 9.25 1.89 17.55
C ILE A 146 8.55 0.56 17.87
N PRO A 147 7.29 0.36 17.41
CA PRO A 147 6.58 -0.89 17.65
C PRO A 147 7.31 -2.06 16.97
N ARG A 148 7.35 -3.20 17.65
CA ARG A 148 7.78 -4.45 17.01
C ARG A 148 6.60 -5.02 16.26
N VAL A 149 6.73 -5.14 14.97
CA VAL A 149 5.73 -5.81 14.14
C VAL A 149 6.21 -7.25 13.94
N GLU A 150 5.84 -8.14 14.88
CA GLU A 150 6.16 -9.58 14.77
C GLU A 150 5.03 -10.31 14.03
N ILE A 151 4.75 -9.90 12.79
CA ILE A 151 3.65 -10.52 12.01
C ILE A 151 4.04 -11.91 11.46
N PHE A 152 5.33 -12.25 11.43
CA PHE A 152 5.83 -13.44 10.72
C PHE A 152 6.86 -14.29 11.48
N ARG A 153 6.84 -14.26 12.81
CA ARG A 153 7.62 -15.20 13.61
C ARG A 153 6.81 -16.36 14.12
#